data_10a7188a8dfd7d88e9879a5f7c141bfe
#
_entry.id   10a7188a8dfd7d88e9879a5f7c141bfe
#
_cell.length_a   1.000
_cell.length_b   1.000
_cell.length_c   1.000
_cell.angle_alpha   90.00
_cell.angle_beta   90.00
_cell.angle_gamma   90.00
#
_symmetry.space_group_name_H-M   'P 1'
#
loop_
_entity.id
_entity.type
_entity.pdbx_description
1 polymer ?
#
loop_
_entity_poly.entity_id
_entity_poly.type
_entity_poly.pdbx_seq_one_letter_code
_entity_poly.pdbx_strand_id
1 'polypeptide(L)'
;EVPPAGLAANFDPNSVGDSDPAIQIGLPNGYDTSGGATDISNHPDFPGPSGTGDDVAKIGNYSRPTGIYRERSAPIFLLTYGEVQLLLADAAARGYTTPGSASQHYSNGIVGVMLSINAYGSATQLTEADALAFAAANPLDVSSTEASLEMINEQFWASTGLMGNFVETWNNWKRTGYPVLTPVNFSGNFSGGQIPLRQVYPSSEGSNNPDN
;
A
#
# COMPACT_ATOMS: atom_id res chain seq x y z
N GLU A 1 -12.34 -1.16 -2.71
CA GLU A 1 -13.72 -1.69 -2.64
C GLU A 1 -14.12 -2.31 -3.97
N VAL A 2 -14.73 -3.49 -3.97
CA VAL A 2 -15.27 -4.15 -5.16
C VAL A 2 -16.70 -3.66 -5.34
N PRO A 3 -17.07 -3.07 -6.50
CA PRO A 3 -18.47 -2.75 -6.75
C PRO A 3 -19.31 -4.03 -6.74
N PRO A 4 -20.55 -3.97 -6.26
CA PRO A 4 -21.45 -5.08 -6.36
C PRO A 4 -21.54 -5.61 -7.79
N ALA A 5 -21.66 -6.92 -7.94
CA ALA A 5 -21.75 -7.55 -9.25
C ALA A 5 -22.88 -6.90 -10.08
N GLY A 6 -22.59 -6.50 -11.31
CA GLY A 6 -23.53 -5.85 -12.21
C GLY A 6 -23.51 -4.31 -12.24
N LEU A 7 -22.65 -3.64 -11.45
CA LEU A 7 -22.53 -2.18 -11.45
C LEU A 7 -21.29 -1.64 -12.16
N ALA A 8 -20.58 -2.47 -12.91
CA ALA A 8 -19.31 -2.05 -13.54
C ALA A 8 -19.48 -0.86 -14.50
N ALA A 9 -20.57 -0.79 -15.27
CA ALA A 9 -20.87 0.30 -16.18
C ALA A 9 -21.36 1.58 -15.49
N ASN A 10 -22.02 1.43 -14.34
CA ASN A 10 -22.59 2.53 -13.56
C ASN A 10 -21.83 2.72 -12.25
N PHE A 11 -20.57 2.31 -12.19
CA PHE A 11 -19.77 2.44 -10.97
C PHE A 11 -19.61 3.91 -10.59
N ASP A 12 -20.34 4.33 -9.59
CA ASP A 12 -20.10 5.60 -8.92
C ASP A 12 -18.80 5.47 -8.10
N PRO A 13 -17.72 6.19 -8.45
CA PRO A 13 -16.48 6.15 -7.70
C PRO A 13 -16.62 6.63 -6.24
N ASN A 14 -17.74 7.26 -5.91
CA ASN A 14 -18.07 7.70 -4.55
C ASN A 14 -19.03 6.73 -3.84
N SER A 15 -19.52 5.69 -4.52
CA SER A 15 -20.35 4.70 -3.86
C SER A 15 -19.49 3.88 -2.88
N VAL A 16 -20.09 3.57 -1.75
CA VAL A 16 -19.51 2.61 -0.80
C VAL A 16 -19.67 1.22 -1.41
N GLY A 17 -18.57 0.56 -1.77
CA GLY A 17 -18.57 -0.81 -2.21
C GLY A 17 -18.79 -1.78 -1.05
N ASP A 18 -18.62 -3.07 -1.31
CA ASP A 18 -18.67 -4.08 -0.26
C ASP A 18 -17.44 -3.93 0.65
N SER A 19 -17.67 -3.83 1.95
CA SER A 19 -16.62 -3.68 2.97
C SER A 19 -16.24 -5.00 3.64
N ASP A 20 -16.84 -6.13 3.22
CA ASP A 20 -16.48 -7.44 3.76
C ASP A 20 -15.03 -7.79 3.40
N PRO A 21 -14.12 -7.89 4.37
CA PRO A 21 -12.71 -8.19 4.10
C PRO A 21 -12.51 -9.56 3.45
N ALA A 22 -13.46 -10.49 3.61
CA ALA A 22 -13.37 -11.82 3.04
C ALA A 22 -13.48 -11.84 1.51
N ILE A 23 -14.06 -10.79 0.92
CA ILE A 23 -14.24 -10.68 -0.54
C ILE A 23 -13.37 -9.58 -1.17
N GLN A 24 -12.54 -8.90 -0.39
CA GLN A 24 -11.60 -7.92 -0.91
C GLN A 24 -10.41 -8.61 -1.58
N ILE A 25 -10.26 -8.37 -2.88
CA ILE A 25 -9.18 -8.97 -3.68
C ILE A 25 -8.35 -7.84 -4.27
N GLY A 26 -7.08 -7.78 -3.89
CA GLY A 26 -6.13 -6.83 -4.49
C GLY A 26 -5.76 -7.21 -5.92
N LEU A 27 -5.61 -6.21 -6.81
CA LEU A 27 -5.11 -6.46 -8.16
C LEU A 27 -3.65 -6.94 -8.10
N PRO A 28 -3.33 -8.12 -8.66
CA PRO A 28 -1.96 -8.61 -8.71
C PRO A 28 -1.06 -7.67 -9.51
N ASN A 29 0.11 -7.36 -8.97
CA ASN A 29 1.09 -6.53 -9.68
C ASN A 29 1.67 -7.27 -10.90
N GLY A 30 2.02 -6.52 -11.95
CA GLY A 30 2.61 -7.05 -13.18
C GLY A 30 1.60 -7.58 -14.20
N TYR A 31 0.31 -7.42 -13.95
CA TYR A 31 -0.76 -7.76 -14.89
C TYR A 31 -1.44 -6.51 -15.44
N ASP A 32 -1.97 -6.61 -16.65
CA ASP A 32 -2.69 -5.56 -17.36
C ASP A 32 -4.01 -6.09 -17.98
N THR A 33 -4.65 -5.29 -18.80
CA THR A 33 -5.89 -5.66 -19.51
C THR A 33 -5.71 -5.71 -21.03
N SER A 34 -4.48 -5.66 -21.50
CA SER A 34 -4.14 -5.44 -22.93
C SER A 34 -4.11 -6.74 -23.74
N GLY A 35 -4.29 -7.88 -23.10
CA GLY A 35 -4.13 -9.20 -23.72
C GLY A 35 -2.68 -9.69 -23.68
N GLY A 36 -2.45 -10.93 -24.17
CA GLY A 36 -1.13 -11.54 -24.14
C GLY A 36 -0.77 -12.15 -22.78
N ALA A 37 0.53 -12.36 -22.54
CA ALA A 37 1.01 -13.12 -21.37
C ALA A 37 0.76 -12.41 -20.03
N THR A 38 0.69 -11.09 -20.05
CA THR A 38 0.45 -10.25 -18.86
C THR A 38 -1.02 -9.88 -18.66
N ASP A 39 -1.92 -10.39 -19.49
CA ASP A 39 -3.35 -10.13 -19.29
C ASP A 39 -3.82 -10.73 -17.97
N ILE A 40 -4.54 -9.93 -17.19
CA ILE A 40 -5.03 -10.34 -15.87
C ILE A 40 -5.90 -11.60 -15.89
N SER A 41 -6.57 -11.89 -17.00
CA SER A 41 -7.34 -13.12 -17.16
C SER A 41 -6.50 -14.40 -17.16
N ASN A 42 -5.19 -14.28 -17.30
CA ASN A 42 -4.24 -15.39 -17.19
C ASN A 42 -3.72 -15.61 -15.76
N HIS A 43 -4.10 -14.74 -14.79
CA HIS A 43 -3.71 -14.95 -13.40
C HIS A 43 -4.43 -16.19 -12.85
N PRO A 44 -3.73 -17.10 -12.13
CA PRO A 44 -4.34 -18.32 -11.60
C PRO A 44 -5.59 -18.08 -10.73
N ASP A 45 -5.56 -17.00 -9.95
CA ASP A 45 -6.64 -16.62 -9.04
C ASP A 45 -7.52 -15.50 -9.64
N PHE A 46 -7.63 -15.42 -10.97
CA PHE A 46 -8.48 -14.44 -11.61
C PHE A 46 -9.96 -14.67 -11.24
N PRO A 47 -10.62 -13.69 -10.57
CA PRO A 47 -12.00 -13.87 -10.08
C PRO A 47 -13.05 -13.82 -11.18
N GLY A 48 -12.64 -13.69 -12.44
CA GLY A 48 -13.52 -13.44 -13.56
C GLY A 48 -13.81 -11.96 -13.79
N PRO A 49 -14.36 -11.60 -14.96
CA PRO A 49 -14.78 -10.25 -15.24
C PRO A 49 -16.07 -9.91 -14.49
N SER A 50 -16.26 -8.63 -14.16
CA SER A 50 -17.55 -8.11 -13.68
C SER A 50 -18.39 -7.57 -14.84
N GLY A 51 -19.71 -7.55 -14.65
CA GLY A 51 -20.65 -7.07 -15.66
C GLY A 51 -21.04 -8.12 -16.70
N THR A 52 -21.91 -7.71 -17.64
CA THR A 52 -22.43 -8.57 -18.71
C THR A 52 -22.58 -7.78 -20.02
N GLY A 53 -22.56 -8.49 -21.14
CA GLY A 53 -22.72 -7.86 -22.46
C GLY A 53 -21.54 -6.95 -22.80
N ASP A 54 -21.82 -5.73 -23.24
CA ASP A 54 -20.80 -4.75 -23.65
C ASP A 54 -20.15 -4.04 -22.46
N ASP A 55 -20.67 -4.25 -21.24
CA ASP A 55 -20.22 -3.61 -20.01
C ASP A 55 -19.27 -4.50 -19.17
N VAL A 56 -18.60 -5.44 -19.82
CA VAL A 56 -17.68 -6.36 -19.15
C VAL A 56 -16.38 -5.66 -18.79
N ALA A 57 -16.03 -5.62 -17.50
CA ALA A 57 -14.78 -5.07 -17.01
C ALA A 57 -13.89 -6.17 -16.41
N LYS A 58 -12.72 -6.42 -17.01
CA LYS A 58 -11.78 -7.45 -16.55
C LYS A 58 -11.35 -7.25 -15.09
N ILE A 59 -11.13 -6.02 -14.67
CA ILE A 59 -10.67 -5.68 -13.31
C ILE A 59 -11.80 -5.28 -12.36
N GLY A 60 -13.06 -5.42 -12.76
CA GLY A 60 -14.20 -4.92 -11.98
C GLY A 60 -14.40 -5.63 -10.64
N ASN A 61 -13.95 -6.88 -10.54
CA ASN A 61 -14.04 -7.69 -9.31
C ASN A 61 -12.82 -7.52 -8.37
N TYR A 62 -11.86 -6.65 -8.74
CA TYR A 62 -10.74 -6.32 -7.87
C TYR A 62 -11.03 -5.07 -7.04
N SER A 63 -10.55 -5.07 -5.80
CA SER A 63 -10.64 -3.91 -4.91
C SER A 63 -9.83 -2.74 -5.45
N ARG A 64 -10.41 -1.55 -5.36
CA ARG A 64 -9.80 -0.31 -5.84
C ARG A 64 -9.98 0.79 -4.80
N PRO A 65 -9.02 1.73 -4.68
CA PRO A 65 -9.23 2.91 -3.85
C PRO A 65 -10.48 3.67 -4.30
N THR A 66 -11.28 4.13 -3.35
CA THR A 66 -12.47 4.93 -3.62
C THR A 66 -12.13 6.25 -4.32
N GLY A 67 -13.12 6.91 -4.90
CA GLY A 67 -12.95 8.15 -5.66
C GLY A 67 -12.27 9.27 -4.86
N ILE A 68 -12.52 9.34 -3.56
CA ILE A 68 -11.97 10.38 -2.66
C ILE A 68 -10.43 10.45 -2.67
N TYR A 69 -9.76 9.31 -2.86
CA TYR A 69 -8.28 9.28 -2.97
C TYR A 69 -7.75 9.82 -4.31
N ARG A 70 -8.62 9.96 -5.31
CA ARG A 70 -8.27 10.37 -6.67
C ARG A 70 -8.80 11.74 -7.05
N GLU A 71 -9.50 12.41 -6.16
CA GLU A 71 -10.01 13.75 -6.40
C GLU A 71 -8.88 14.78 -6.55
N ARG A 72 -9.08 15.80 -7.36
CA ARG A 72 -8.07 16.85 -7.57
C ARG A 72 -7.74 17.63 -6.29
N SER A 73 -8.66 17.63 -5.34
CA SER A 73 -8.52 18.27 -4.03
C SER A 73 -8.10 17.30 -2.92
N ALA A 74 -7.84 16.04 -3.27
CA ALA A 74 -7.37 15.07 -2.28
C ALA A 74 -6.05 15.52 -1.64
N PRO A 75 -5.91 15.39 -0.32
CA PRO A 75 -4.69 15.78 0.38
C PRO A 75 -3.49 14.94 -0.08
N ILE A 76 -2.33 15.59 -0.17
CA ILE A 76 -1.04 14.93 -0.38
C ILE A 76 -0.26 15.06 0.92
N PHE A 77 0.06 13.93 1.53
CA PHE A 77 0.84 13.91 2.76
C PHE A 77 2.33 13.90 2.42
N LEU A 78 3.08 14.83 3.00
CA LEU A 78 4.53 14.86 2.89
C LEU A 78 5.18 14.08 4.02
N LEU A 79 4.63 14.21 5.23
CA LEU A 79 5.04 13.50 6.42
C LEU A 79 3.86 13.54 7.41
N THR A 80 3.52 12.38 7.97
CA THR A 80 2.44 12.29 8.95
C THR A 80 2.99 12.03 10.35
N TYR A 81 2.19 12.36 11.36
CA TYR A 81 2.50 11.99 12.74
C TYR A 81 2.68 10.47 12.89
N GLY A 82 1.83 9.68 12.19
CA GLY A 82 1.91 8.23 12.22
C GLY A 82 3.23 7.70 11.67
N GLU A 83 3.73 8.25 10.55
CA GLU A 83 5.04 7.89 10.00
C GLU A 83 6.18 8.17 10.98
N VAL A 84 6.17 9.36 11.61
CA VAL A 84 7.19 9.72 12.62
C VAL A 84 7.17 8.73 13.79
N GLN A 85 5.98 8.36 14.26
CA GLN A 85 5.85 7.40 15.36
C GLN A 85 6.36 6.00 14.96
N LEU A 86 6.08 5.53 13.75
CA LEU A 86 6.60 4.26 13.27
C LEU A 86 8.14 4.27 13.11
N LEU A 87 8.72 5.38 12.67
CA LEU A 87 10.18 5.54 12.64
C LEU A 87 10.80 5.56 14.05
N LEU A 88 10.12 6.16 15.01
CA LEU A 88 10.55 6.12 16.42
C LEU A 88 10.41 4.70 17.01
N ALA A 89 9.37 3.96 16.62
CA ALA A 89 9.22 2.55 16.99
C ALA A 89 10.37 1.70 16.46
N ASP A 90 10.75 1.88 15.19
CA ASP A 90 11.91 1.18 14.57
C ASP A 90 13.21 1.53 15.32
N ALA A 91 13.44 2.81 15.60
CA ALA A 91 14.60 3.26 16.37
C ALA A 91 14.65 2.64 17.77
N ALA A 92 13.53 2.65 18.49
CA ALA A 92 13.44 2.06 19.83
C ALA A 92 13.66 0.53 19.80
N ALA A 93 13.10 -0.17 18.81
CA ALA A 93 13.29 -1.61 18.64
C ALA A 93 14.76 -1.97 18.37
N ARG A 94 15.52 -1.09 17.73
CA ARG A 94 16.97 -1.20 17.50
C ARG A 94 17.83 -0.81 18.72
N GLY A 95 17.20 -0.39 19.81
CA GLY A 95 17.92 0.00 21.03
C GLY A 95 18.40 1.45 21.07
N TYR A 96 17.97 2.31 20.13
CA TYR A 96 18.23 3.75 20.23
C TYR A 96 17.37 4.39 21.31
N THR A 97 17.90 5.42 21.94
CA THR A 97 17.17 6.18 22.97
C THR A 97 16.05 6.99 22.31
N THR A 98 14.82 6.73 22.72
CA THR A 98 13.61 7.44 22.30
C THR A 98 12.79 7.88 23.51
N PRO A 99 11.87 8.84 23.35
CA PRO A 99 11.02 9.29 24.45
C PRO A 99 10.05 8.23 25.00
N GLY A 100 9.85 7.11 24.28
CA GLY A 100 8.93 6.04 24.63
C GLY A 100 9.44 4.67 24.20
N SER A 101 8.68 3.62 24.52
CA SER A 101 8.99 2.26 24.06
C SER A 101 8.59 2.04 22.60
N ALA A 102 9.18 1.02 21.96
CA ALA A 102 8.78 0.59 20.62
C ALA A 102 7.28 0.33 20.52
N SER A 103 6.69 -0.38 21.50
CA SER A 103 5.25 -0.67 21.53
C SER A 103 4.39 0.58 21.62
N GLN A 104 4.82 1.56 22.42
CA GLN A 104 4.08 2.82 22.54
C GLN A 104 4.10 3.61 21.24
N HIS A 105 5.28 3.73 20.62
CA HIS A 105 5.43 4.41 19.34
C HIS A 105 4.69 3.68 18.21
N TYR A 106 4.72 2.35 18.20
CA TYR A 106 3.97 1.55 17.23
C TYR A 106 2.46 1.78 17.34
N SER A 107 1.90 1.70 18.55
CA SER A 107 0.48 2.00 18.78
C SER A 107 0.11 3.43 18.37
N ASN A 108 0.91 4.42 18.77
CA ASN A 108 0.71 5.82 18.35
C ASN A 108 0.81 5.98 16.82
N GLY A 109 1.68 5.22 16.18
CA GLY A 109 1.83 5.20 14.72
C GLY A 109 0.55 4.75 14.02
N ILE A 110 -0.01 3.62 14.46
CA ILE A 110 -1.29 3.10 13.94
C ILE A 110 -2.39 4.15 14.11
N VAL A 111 -2.56 4.66 15.32
CA VAL A 111 -3.60 5.67 15.61
C VAL A 111 -3.42 6.91 14.74
N GLY A 112 -2.18 7.41 14.63
CA GLY A 112 -1.88 8.59 13.83
C GLY A 112 -2.17 8.40 12.34
N VAL A 113 -1.83 7.25 11.77
CA VAL A 113 -2.15 6.93 10.36
C VAL A 113 -3.66 6.85 10.16
N MET A 114 -4.38 6.10 11.01
CA MET A 114 -5.83 5.95 10.90
C MET A 114 -6.55 7.31 10.96
N LEU A 115 -6.17 8.19 11.87
CA LEU A 115 -6.78 9.50 11.99
C LEU A 115 -6.40 10.45 10.83
N SER A 116 -5.23 10.25 10.22
CA SER A 116 -4.82 11.04 9.04
C SER A 116 -5.75 10.81 7.84
N ILE A 117 -6.36 9.63 7.72
CA ILE A 117 -7.31 9.30 6.66
C ILE A 117 -8.53 10.24 6.68
N ASN A 118 -8.89 10.77 7.83
CA ASN A 118 -10.01 11.70 7.97
C ASN A 118 -9.85 12.98 7.14
N ALA A 119 -8.63 13.31 6.74
CA ALA A 119 -8.38 14.45 5.85
C ALA A 119 -8.97 14.27 4.43
N TYR A 120 -9.28 13.04 4.01
CA TYR A 120 -9.94 12.76 2.74
C TYR A 120 -11.44 13.08 2.73
N GLY A 121 -12.05 13.38 3.88
CA GLY A 121 -13.44 13.85 3.98
C GLY A 121 -14.35 12.96 4.81
N SER A 122 -15.64 13.28 4.81
CA SER A 122 -16.62 12.66 5.70
C SER A 122 -16.87 11.18 5.47
N ALA A 123 -16.56 10.66 4.27
CA ALA A 123 -16.72 9.24 3.96
C ALA A 123 -15.69 8.32 4.66
N THR A 124 -14.64 8.90 5.22
CA THR A 124 -13.53 8.17 5.88
C THR A 124 -13.41 8.48 7.37
N GLN A 125 -14.45 9.05 7.98
CA GLN A 125 -14.36 9.49 9.38
C GLN A 125 -14.20 8.30 10.33
N LEU A 126 -13.00 8.20 10.90
CA LEU A 126 -12.67 7.29 12.00
C LEU A 126 -12.60 8.07 13.29
N THR A 127 -13.18 7.55 14.36
CA THR A 127 -13.02 8.14 15.68
C THR A 127 -11.69 7.75 16.31
N GLU A 128 -11.20 8.57 17.23
CA GLU A 128 -10.01 8.22 18.02
C GLU A 128 -10.23 6.91 18.80
N ALA A 129 -11.46 6.67 19.27
CA ALA A 129 -11.81 5.44 19.98
C ALA A 129 -11.67 4.20 19.09
N ASP A 130 -12.09 4.29 17.82
CA ASP A 130 -11.93 3.20 16.85
C ASP A 130 -10.45 2.92 16.57
N ALA A 131 -9.65 3.97 16.36
CA ALA A 131 -8.23 3.86 16.12
C ALA A 131 -7.47 3.25 17.33
N LEU A 132 -7.80 3.67 18.52
CA LEU A 132 -7.24 3.11 19.76
C LEU A 132 -7.64 1.64 19.96
N ALA A 133 -8.91 1.30 19.68
CA ALA A 133 -9.38 -0.09 19.77
C ALA A 133 -8.65 -1.00 18.77
N PHE A 134 -8.43 -0.52 17.54
CA PHE A 134 -7.67 -1.25 16.53
C PHE A 134 -6.20 -1.45 16.95
N ALA A 135 -5.55 -0.39 17.43
CA ALA A 135 -4.16 -0.47 17.89
C ALA A 135 -4.01 -1.42 19.10
N ALA A 136 -4.98 -1.43 20.01
CA ALA A 136 -5.00 -2.34 21.16
C ALA A 136 -5.22 -3.82 20.76
N ALA A 137 -5.99 -4.06 19.70
CA ALA A 137 -6.21 -5.39 19.14
C ALA A 137 -5.01 -5.93 18.33
N ASN A 138 -4.09 -5.04 17.92
CA ASN A 138 -2.91 -5.36 17.12
C ASN A 138 -1.64 -4.86 17.81
N PRO A 139 -1.29 -5.40 18.99
CA PRO A 139 -0.10 -4.97 19.73
C PRO A 139 1.18 -5.39 19.01
N LEU A 140 2.25 -4.60 19.19
CA LEU A 140 3.56 -4.95 18.65
C LEU A 140 4.05 -6.28 19.23
N ASP A 141 4.51 -7.18 18.36
CA ASP A 141 5.23 -8.38 18.78
C ASP A 141 6.63 -8.00 19.28
N VAL A 142 6.85 -8.19 20.56
CA VAL A 142 8.13 -7.92 21.25
C VAL A 142 8.89 -9.20 21.61
N SER A 143 8.52 -10.34 21.02
CA SER A 143 9.18 -11.63 21.28
C SER A 143 10.64 -11.63 20.84
N SER A 144 10.98 -10.84 19.81
CA SER A 144 12.34 -10.60 19.36
C SER A 144 12.45 -9.21 18.71
N THR A 145 13.68 -8.70 18.58
CA THR A 145 13.94 -7.46 17.82
C THR A 145 13.50 -7.62 16.36
N GLU A 146 13.77 -8.76 15.77
CA GLU A 146 13.40 -9.04 14.37
C GLU A 146 11.90 -9.03 14.16
N ALA A 147 11.12 -9.72 15.01
CA ALA A 147 9.66 -9.70 14.95
C ALA A 147 9.10 -8.28 15.10
N SER A 148 9.66 -7.50 16.02
CA SER A 148 9.27 -6.10 16.17
C SER A 148 9.56 -5.28 14.91
N LEU A 149 10.75 -5.43 14.33
CA LEU A 149 11.14 -4.68 13.13
C LEU A 149 10.33 -5.07 11.91
N GLU A 150 10.03 -6.34 11.72
CA GLU A 150 9.16 -6.83 10.66
C GLU A 150 7.79 -6.16 10.76
N MET A 151 7.12 -6.30 11.89
CA MET A 151 5.78 -5.77 12.12
C MET A 151 5.71 -4.23 12.00
N ILE A 152 6.71 -3.51 12.52
CA ILE A 152 6.78 -2.05 12.40
C ILE A 152 6.94 -1.63 10.95
N ASN A 153 7.80 -2.31 10.20
CA ASN A 153 8.11 -1.91 8.83
C ASN A 153 7.03 -2.36 7.82
N GLU A 154 6.32 -3.44 8.11
CA GLU A 154 5.10 -3.80 7.37
C GLU A 154 4.00 -2.75 7.58
N GLN A 155 3.82 -2.29 8.83
CA GLN A 155 2.87 -1.21 9.11
C GLN A 155 3.29 0.10 8.44
N PHE A 156 4.58 0.42 8.40
CA PHE A 156 5.09 1.59 7.67
C PHE A 156 4.82 1.47 6.16
N TRP A 157 5.07 0.30 5.58
CA TRP A 157 4.75 0.01 4.19
C TRP A 157 3.27 0.25 3.87
N ALA A 158 2.39 -0.35 4.66
CA ALA A 158 0.95 -0.20 4.48
C ALA A 158 0.50 1.27 4.61
N SER A 159 1.05 1.99 5.59
CA SER A 159 0.70 3.38 5.89
C SER A 159 1.14 4.33 4.77
N THR A 160 2.39 4.27 4.36
CA THR A 160 2.94 5.15 3.30
C THR A 160 2.34 4.81 1.93
N GLY A 161 2.10 3.53 1.65
CA GLY A 161 1.41 3.08 0.45
C GLY A 161 -0.03 3.57 0.38
N LEU A 162 -0.78 3.50 1.49
CA LEU A 162 -2.15 4.01 1.59
C LEU A 162 -2.20 5.53 1.36
N MET A 163 -1.21 6.27 1.85
CA MET A 163 -1.12 7.72 1.69
C MET A 163 -0.54 8.15 0.33
N GLY A 164 -0.21 7.22 -0.55
CA GLY A 164 0.36 7.49 -1.87
C GLY A 164 1.83 7.94 -1.86
N ASN A 165 2.52 7.81 -0.74
CA ASN A 165 3.94 8.17 -0.60
C ASN A 165 4.85 6.98 -1.00
N PHE A 166 4.75 6.57 -2.26
CA PHE A 166 5.46 5.38 -2.76
C PHE A 166 6.98 5.51 -2.74
N VAL A 167 7.52 6.73 -2.77
CA VAL A 167 8.97 6.96 -2.70
C VAL A 167 9.49 6.56 -1.31
N GLU A 168 8.82 6.99 -0.25
CA GLU A 168 9.18 6.62 1.12
C GLU A 168 8.91 5.15 1.40
N THR A 169 7.80 4.61 0.87
CA THR A 169 7.51 3.17 0.91
C THR A 169 8.68 2.36 0.36
N TRP A 170 9.16 2.70 -0.84
CA TRP A 170 10.28 2.01 -1.48
C TRP A 170 11.63 2.25 -0.77
N ASN A 171 11.89 3.46 -0.30
CA ASN A 171 13.10 3.79 0.45
C ASN A 171 13.17 3.00 1.76
N ASN A 172 12.07 2.93 2.49
CA ASN A 172 12.01 2.14 3.72
C ASN A 172 12.19 0.65 3.45
N TRP A 173 11.54 0.13 2.41
CA TRP A 173 11.72 -1.26 2.00
C TRP A 173 13.18 -1.58 1.66
N LYS A 174 13.89 -0.73 0.90
CA LYS A 174 15.32 -0.90 0.62
C LYS A 174 16.19 -0.90 1.88
N ARG A 175 15.80 -0.12 2.87
CA ARG A 175 16.52 -0.02 4.15
C ARG A 175 16.33 -1.25 5.03
N THR A 176 15.15 -1.84 5.00
CA THR A 176 14.72 -2.83 6.00
C THR A 176 14.54 -4.24 5.44
N GLY A 177 14.20 -4.35 4.16
CA GLY A 177 13.80 -5.61 3.54
C GLY A 177 12.35 -6.01 3.82
N TYR A 178 11.58 -5.20 4.57
CA TYR A 178 10.20 -5.49 4.93
C TYR A 178 9.20 -4.59 4.20
N PRO A 179 8.04 -5.15 3.83
CA PRO A 179 7.69 -6.58 3.89
C PRO A 179 8.55 -7.46 2.99
N VAL A 180 8.59 -8.77 3.25
CA VAL A 180 9.23 -9.72 2.36
C VAL A 180 8.40 -9.83 1.08
N LEU A 181 8.86 -9.17 0.02
CA LEU A 181 8.13 -9.10 -1.24
C LEU A 181 8.54 -10.24 -2.19
N THR A 182 7.56 -10.80 -2.89
CA THR A 182 7.80 -11.68 -4.03
C THR A 182 7.92 -10.84 -5.29
N PRO A 183 9.08 -10.80 -5.96
CA PRO A 183 9.24 -10.05 -7.19
C PRO A 183 8.31 -10.57 -8.29
N VAL A 184 7.71 -9.65 -9.03
CA VAL A 184 6.93 -10.01 -10.22
C VAL A 184 7.88 -10.25 -11.38
N ASN A 185 7.83 -11.46 -11.93
CA ASN A 185 8.60 -11.84 -13.09
C ASN A 185 7.67 -12.18 -14.27
N PHE A 186 7.57 -11.27 -15.23
CA PHE A 186 6.74 -11.41 -16.42
C PHE A 186 7.60 -11.31 -17.69
N SER A 187 7.06 -11.76 -18.81
CA SER A 187 7.74 -11.68 -20.09
C SER A 187 8.06 -10.24 -20.48
N GLY A 188 9.32 -9.95 -20.76
CA GLY A 188 9.80 -8.60 -21.05
C GLY A 188 10.23 -7.80 -19.81
N ASN A 189 10.22 -8.40 -18.61
CA ASN A 189 10.78 -7.76 -17.43
C ASN A 189 12.30 -7.61 -17.57
N PHE A 190 12.77 -6.36 -17.67
CA PHE A 190 14.19 -6.04 -17.83
C PHE A 190 15.04 -6.33 -16.59
N SER A 191 14.42 -6.46 -15.42
CA SER A 191 15.12 -6.72 -14.16
C SER A 191 15.39 -8.21 -13.91
N GLY A 192 14.95 -9.09 -14.81
CA GLY A 192 15.08 -10.55 -14.64
C GLY A 192 14.36 -11.09 -13.40
N GLY A 193 13.28 -10.47 -12.99
CA GLY A 193 12.51 -10.86 -11.80
C GLY A 193 13.10 -10.35 -10.48
N GLN A 194 14.00 -9.37 -10.53
CA GLN A 194 14.52 -8.74 -9.33
C GLN A 194 13.83 -7.40 -9.08
N ILE A 195 13.64 -7.04 -7.83
CA ILE A 195 13.16 -5.69 -7.48
C ILE A 195 14.32 -4.72 -7.62
N PRO A 196 14.20 -3.65 -8.43
CA PRO A 196 15.29 -2.67 -8.60
C PRO A 196 15.62 -1.97 -7.28
N LEU A 197 16.88 -1.96 -6.90
CA LEU A 197 17.36 -1.28 -5.69
C LEU A 197 17.69 0.19 -5.93
N ARG A 198 17.78 0.62 -7.17
CA ARG A 198 18.02 2.02 -7.56
C ARG A 198 17.31 2.34 -8.86
N GLN A 199 17.07 3.61 -9.10
CA GLN A 199 16.64 4.07 -10.41
C GLN A 199 17.78 3.91 -11.42
N VAL A 200 17.41 3.63 -12.66
CA VAL A 200 18.38 3.64 -13.78
C VAL A 200 18.85 5.06 -14.05
N TYR A 201 20.08 5.20 -14.48
CA TYR A 201 20.57 6.50 -14.95
C TYR A 201 19.78 6.95 -16.19
N PRO A 202 19.62 8.27 -16.39
CA PRO A 202 19.05 8.77 -17.64
C PRO A 202 19.81 8.23 -18.85
N SER A 203 19.10 8.00 -19.95
CA SER A 203 19.73 7.48 -21.19
C SER A 203 20.83 8.40 -21.74
N SER A 204 20.79 9.69 -21.37
CA SER A 204 21.79 10.68 -21.74
C SER A 204 23.07 10.62 -20.91
N GLU A 205 23.13 9.80 -19.86
CA GLU A 205 24.31 9.74 -18.96
C GLU A 205 25.58 9.40 -19.71
N GLY A 206 25.56 8.38 -20.56
CA GLY A 206 26.73 7.97 -21.32
C GLY A 206 27.23 9.02 -22.31
N SER A 207 26.39 9.98 -22.75
CA SER A 207 26.80 11.09 -23.60
C SER A 207 27.24 12.32 -22.81
N ASN A 208 26.68 12.51 -21.62
CA ASN A 208 26.96 13.69 -20.78
C ASN A 208 28.14 13.44 -19.82
N ASN A 209 28.44 12.18 -19.53
CA ASN A 209 29.49 11.78 -18.61
C ASN A 209 30.21 10.52 -19.12
N PRO A 210 30.95 10.63 -20.25
CA PRO A 210 31.55 9.49 -20.94
C PRO A 210 32.65 8.77 -20.17
N ASP A 211 33.19 9.41 -19.12
CA ASP A 211 34.31 8.89 -18.31
C ASP A 211 33.81 8.15 -17.04
N ASN A 212 32.52 7.87 -16.90
CA ASN A 212 31.95 7.21 -15.72
C ASN A 212 31.56 5.76 -16.01
#